data_3117e7bc7bfa6c8c9dc99b5e05c06917
#
_entry.id   3117e7bc7bfa6c8c9dc99b5e05c06917
#
_cell.length_a   1.000
_cell.length_b   1.000
_cell.length_c   1.000
_cell.angle_alpha   90.00
_cell.angle_beta   90.00
_cell.angle_gamma   90.00
#
_symmetry.space_group_name_H-M   'P 1'
#
loop_
_entity.id
_entity.type
_entity.pdbx_description
1 polymer ?
#
loop_
_entity_poly.entity_id
_entity_poly.type
_entity_poly.pdbx_seq_one_letter_code
_entity_poly.pdbx_strand_id
1 'polypeptide(L)'
;MKAPVAIVTGGSSGIGLALVQHLVSLGWRVVISDIIPPTVSIERTVFFPADIASWDQQAKLFEAAYAWGRRLDFCALNAGIDDRDDIFDSLSLDINKPPRQPNMKTIDVNLTGTYYGIKLAAHYMTIPSENSGKAKPGGKIVLTSSGGGIFPIPALPQYSATKHALIGLVRALAAGVSASKANICINAVCPAIVDTRGLPAGLVEKIPLAQITPMSTIMRCFDAVANLADFKDKKWVEQGKTGETVEGNVQELIWHHVPQRPKVEG
;
A
#
# COMPACT_ATOMS: atom_id res chain seq x y z
N MET A 1 -15.05 -8.29 21.88
CA MET A 1 -14.63 -7.06 21.13
C MET A 1 -15.31 -7.07 19.77
N LYS A 2 -15.79 -5.92 19.29
CA LYS A 2 -16.25 -5.83 17.90
C LYS A 2 -15.06 -6.02 16.95
N ALA A 3 -15.29 -6.61 15.77
CA ALA A 3 -14.26 -6.88 14.78
C ALA A 3 -13.56 -5.57 14.33
N PRO A 4 -12.24 -5.56 14.14
CA PRO A 4 -11.51 -4.42 13.61
C PRO A 4 -11.88 -4.17 12.16
N VAL A 5 -11.59 -2.96 11.68
CA VAL A 5 -11.95 -2.51 10.34
C VAL A 5 -10.70 -2.12 9.55
N ALA A 6 -10.60 -2.65 8.34
CA ALA A 6 -9.54 -2.35 7.39
C ALA A 6 -10.09 -1.68 6.12
N ILE A 7 -9.27 -0.84 5.48
CA ILE A 7 -9.44 -0.42 4.09
C ILE A 7 -8.30 -1.03 3.27
N VAL A 8 -8.63 -1.59 2.11
CA VAL A 8 -7.65 -2.07 1.12
C VAL A 8 -7.94 -1.40 -0.21
N THR A 9 -7.03 -0.53 -0.67
CA THR A 9 -7.13 0.06 -2.02
C THR A 9 -6.54 -0.89 -3.06
N GLY A 10 -7.10 -0.93 -4.26
CA GLY A 10 -6.77 -1.97 -5.25
C GLY A 10 -7.18 -3.36 -4.78
N GLY A 11 -8.24 -3.44 -3.96
CA GLY A 11 -8.65 -4.65 -3.26
C GLY A 11 -9.47 -5.64 -4.10
N SER A 12 -9.75 -5.33 -5.36
CA SER A 12 -10.58 -6.19 -6.22
C SER A 12 -9.79 -7.26 -6.99
N SER A 13 -8.46 -7.19 -6.96
CA SER A 13 -7.60 -8.13 -7.71
C SER A 13 -6.21 -8.29 -7.07
N GLY A 14 -5.45 -9.28 -7.55
CA GLY A 14 -4.04 -9.47 -7.24
C GLY A 14 -3.73 -9.50 -5.74
N ILE A 15 -2.69 -8.80 -5.34
CA ILE A 15 -2.22 -8.71 -3.94
C ILE A 15 -3.31 -8.13 -3.03
N GLY A 16 -4.02 -7.08 -3.50
CA GLY A 16 -5.07 -6.47 -2.71
C GLY A 16 -6.20 -7.44 -2.37
N LEU A 17 -6.68 -8.22 -3.34
CA LEU A 17 -7.72 -9.22 -3.12
C LEU A 17 -7.24 -10.33 -2.18
N ALA A 18 -6.02 -10.80 -2.34
CA ALA A 18 -5.44 -11.80 -1.43
C ALA A 18 -5.35 -11.26 0.00
N LEU A 19 -4.98 -9.99 0.18
CA LEU A 19 -4.94 -9.34 1.49
C LEU A 19 -6.34 -9.18 2.08
N VAL A 20 -7.35 -8.86 1.28
CA VAL A 20 -8.76 -8.83 1.73
C VAL A 20 -9.17 -10.20 2.29
N GLN A 21 -8.90 -11.27 1.54
CA GLN A 21 -9.21 -12.64 1.96
C GLN A 21 -8.46 -13.03 3.23
N HIS A 22 -7.19 -12.69 3.32
CA HIS A 22 -6.35 -12.92 4.50
C HIS A 22 -6.90 -12.20 5.73
N LEU A 23 -7.22 -10.90 5.64
CA LEU A 23 -7.81 -10.14 6.72
C LEU A 23 -9.16 -10.72 7.21
N VAL A 24 -10.02 -11.11 6.27
CA VAL A 24 -11.30 -11.73 6.59
C VAL A 24 -11.11 -13.06 7.33
N SER A 25 -10.14 -13.89 6.92
CA SER A 25 -9.81 -15.15 7.60
C SER A 25 -9.34 -14.94 9.04
N LEU A 26 -8.69 -13.81 9.33
CA LEU A 26 -8.29 -13.38 10.67
C LEU A 26 -9.44 -12.75 11.48
N GLY A 27 -10.62 -12.58 10.89
CA GLY A 27 -11.81 -12.04 11.55
C GLY A 27 -12.03 -10.54 11.39
N TRP A 28 -11.32 -9.88 10.48
CA TRP A 28 -11.51 -8.46 10.16
C TRP A 28 -12.79 -8.21 9.35
N ARG A 29 -13.26 -6.99 9.42
CA ARG A 29 -14.22 -6.41 8.47
C ARG A 29 -13.43 -5.54 7.50
N VAL A 30 -13.65 -5.69 6.19
CA VAL A 30 -12.80 -5.05 5.19
C VAL A 30 -13.62 -4.22 4.21
N VAL A 31 -13.20 -2.97 4.04
CA VAL A 31 -13.66 -2.11 2.95
C VAL A 31 -12.73 -2.33 1.77
N ILE A 32 -13.28 -2.86 0.70
CA ILE A 32 -12.61 -3.03 -0.58
C ILE A 32 -12.79 -1.74 -1.37
N SER A 33 -11.70 -1.11 -1.81
CA SER A 33 -11.77 0.03 -2.71
C SER A 33 -10.97 -0.25 -3.97
N ASP A 34 -11.61 0.00 -5.10
CA ASP A 34 -11.02 -0.15 -6.44
C ASP A 34 -11.87 0.65 -7.44
N ILE A 35 -11.40 0.81 -8.66
CA ILE A 35 -12.20 1.38 -9.77
C ILE A 35 -13.19 0.36 -10.36
N ILE A 36 -12.96 -0.93 -10.13
CA ILE A 36 -13.78 -2.04 -10.61
C ILE A 36 -14.16 -2.92 -9.40
N PRO A 37 -15.42 -3.38 -9.29
CA PRO A 37 -15.82 -4.26 -8.19
C PRO A 37 -15.10 -5.63 -8.27
N PRO A 38 -14.91 -6.31 -7.12
CA PRO A 38 -14.36 -7.66 -7.11
C PRO A 38 -15.30 -8.64 -7.81
N THR A 39 -14.73 -9.62 -8.49
CA THR A 39 -15.51 -10.66 -9.21
C THR A 39 -16.10 -11.71 -8.27
N VAL A 40 -15.68 -11.72 -7.01
CA VAL A 40 -16.13 -12.67 -5.98
C VAL A 40 -16.74 -11.93 -4.80
N SER A 41 -17.81 -12.47 -4.25
CA SER A 41 -18.38 -11.97 -3.00
C SER A 41 -17.61 -12.56 -1.83
N ILE A 42 -17.21 -11.70 -0.88
CA ILE A 42 -16.47 -12.09 0.31
C ILE A 42 -17.27 -11.62 1.52
N GLU A 43 -17.54 -12.52 2.45
CA GLU A 43 -18.22 -12.17 3.69
C GLU A 43 -17.47 -11.09 4.48
N ARG A 44 -18.19 -10.31 5.27
CA ARG A 44 -17.62 -9.22 6.10
C ARG A 44 -16.92 -8.12 5.33
N THR A 45 -17.19 -8.01 4.04
CA THR A 45 -16.67 -6.93 3.20
C THR A 45 -17.76 -6.02 2.68
N VAL A 46 -17.35 -4.83 2.28
CA VAL A 46 -18.16 -3.88 1.52
C VAL A 46 -17.27 -3.26 0.45
N PHE A 47 -17.82 -3.03 -0.73
CA PHE A 47 -17.12 -2.39 -1.83
C PHE A 47 -17.53 -0.92 -1.97
N PHE A 48 -16.53 -0.04 -2.07
CA PHE A 48 -16.71 1.37 -2.42
C PHE A 48 -15.82 1.73 -3.62
N PRO A 49 -16.41 2.13 -4.75
CA PRO A 49 -15.63 2.53 -5.91
C PRO A 49 -14.90 3.85 -5.65
N ALA A 50 -13.59 3.89 -5.96
CA ALA A 50 -12.83 5.12 -5.92
C ALA A 50 -11.60 5.05 -6.84
N ASP A 51 -11.38 6.10 -7.63
CA ASP A 51 -10.07 6.38 -8.22
C ASP A 51 -9.22 7.09 -7.15
N ILE A 52 -8.14 6.43 -6.73
CA ILE A 52 -7.27 6.97 -5.67
C ILE A 52 -6.51 8.24 -6.10
N ALA A 53 -6.39 8.51 -7.39
CA ALA A 53 -5.83 9.78 -7.87
C ALA A 53 -6.75 10.98 -7.60
N SER A 54 -8.03 10.75 -7.26
CA SER A 54 -9.00 11.79 -6.92
C SER A 54 -9.13 11.95 -5.41
N TRP A 55 -8.75 13.12 -4.90
CA TRP A 55 -8.93 13.48 -3.48
C TRP A 55 -10.38 13.33 -3.02
N ASP A 56 -11.33 13.84 -3.81
CA ASP A 56 -12.75 13.84 -3.44
C ASP A 56 -13.34 12.44 -3.37
N GLN A 57 -12.91 11.53 -4.28
CA GLN A 57 -13.36 10.15 -4.25
C GLN A 57 -12.77 9.42 -3.05
N GLN A 58 -11.49 9.63 -2.74
CA GLN A 58 -10.89 9.05 -1.55
C GLN A 58 -11.53 9.61 -0.26
N ALA A 59 -11.78 10.90 -0.17
CA ALA A 59 -12.44 11.49 1.01
C ALA A 59 -13.81 10.83 1.27
N LYS A 60 -14.63 10.68 0.22
CA LYS A 60 -15.92 9.97 0.30
C LYS A 60 -15.78 8.49 0.67
N LEU A 61 -14.76 7.81 0.12
CA LEU A 61 -14.45 6.43 0.49
C LEU A 61 -14.17 6.29 1.99
N PHE A 62 -13.28 7.12 2.54
CA PHE A 62 -12.91 7.03 3.95
C PHE A 62 -14.06 7.43 4.87
N GLU A 63 -14.86 8.42 4.51
CA GLU A 63 -16.08 8.80 5.21
C GLU A 63 -17.07 7.63 5.25
N ALA A 64 -17.38 7.02 4.10
CA ALA A 64 -18.29 5.88 4.00
C ALA A 64 -17.75 4.65 4.75
N ALA A 65 -16.45 4.38 4.66
CA ALA A 65 -15.80 3.31 5.41
C ALA A 65 -15.93 3.50 6.91
N TYR A 66 -15.72 4.73 7.40
CA TYR A 66 -15.88 5.04 8.81
C TYR A 66 -17.37 4.99 9.25
N ALA A 67 -18.28 5.46 8.42
CA ALA A 67 -19.72 5.35 8.69
C ALA A 67 -20.17 3.88 8.82
N TRP A 68 -19.69 2.99 7.95
CA TRP A 68 -19.97 1.56 7.98
C TRP A 68 -19.30 0.83 9.14
N GLY A 69 -18.00 1.11 9.36
CA GLY A 69 -17.17 0.42 10.35
C GLY A 69 -17.27 0.98 11.75
N ARG A 70 -17.53 2.28 11.89
CA ARG A 70 -17.47 3.10 13.12
C ARG A 70 -16.09 3.08 13.78
N ARG A 71 -15.06 2.65 13.05
CA ARG A 71 -13.64 2.62 13.43
C ARG A 71 -12.79 2.36 12.20
N LEU A 72 -11.55 2.74 12.24
CA LEU A 72 -10.54 2.34 11.26
C LEU A 72 -9.27 1.95 12.01
N ASP A 73 -8.76 0.75 11.77
CA ASP A 73 -7.62 0.19 12.48
C ASP A 73 -6.43 -0.10 11.55
N PHE A 74 -6.72 -0.51 10.31
CA PHE A 74 -5.70 -0.85 9.34
C PHE A 74 -6.04 -0.24 7.98
N CYS A 75 -5.02 0.22 7.26
CA CYS A 75 -5.17 0.70 5.89
C CYS A 75 -4.02 0.19 5.03
N ALA A 76 -4.32 -0.64 4.04
CA ALA A 76 -3.38 -1.02 3.00
C ALA A 76 -3.58 -0.11 1.79
N LEU A 77 -2.61 0.77 1.56
CA LEU A 77 -2.53 1.61 0.37
C LEU A 77 -1.79 0.81 -0.70
N ASN A 78 -2.55 -0.08 -1.35
CA ASN A 78 -2.02 -1.11 -2.24
C ASN A 78 -2.24 -0.81 -3.71
N ALA A 79 -3.24 -0.01 -4.09
CA ALA A 79 -3.52 0.32 -5.47
C ALA A 79 -2.29 0.94 -6.17
N GLY A 80 -2.06 0.52 -7.40
CA GLY A 80 -0.96 1.05 -8.23
C GLY A 80 -1.06 0.52 -9.66
N ILE A 81 -0.43 1.23 -10.56
CA ILE A 81 -0.34 0.92 -11.99
C ILE A 81 1.12 0.99 -12.45
N ASP A 82 1.46 0.30 -13.51
CA ASP A 82 2.71 0.41 -14.25
C ASP A 82 2.77 1.69 -15.10
N ASP A 83 3.87 1.89 -15.80
CA ASP A 83 4.05 3.07 -16.66
C ASP A 83 3.01 3.13 -17.77
N ARG A 84 2.55 4.34 -18.03
CA ARG A 84 1.58 4.65 -19.11
C ARG A 84 2.20 5.49 -20.21
N ASP A 85 3.52 5.64 -20.17
CA ASP A 85 4.29 6.43 -21.13
C ASP A 85 5.72 5.92 -21.23
N ASP A 86 6.31 6.05 -22.42
CA ASP A 86 7.73 5.90 -22.64
C ASP A 86 8.31 7.30 -22.87
N ILE A 87 9.25 7.71 -22.00
CA ILE A 87 9.85 9.06 -22.05
C ILE A 87 10.67 9.27 -23.33
N PHE A 88 11.12 8.21 -23.97
CA PHE A 88 11.92 8.27 -25.20
C PHE A 88 11.09 8.03 -26.46
N ASP A 89 9.78 7.70 -26.30
CA ASP A 89 8.86 7.60 -27.44
C ASP A 89 8.59 8.97 -28.04
N SER A 90 8.42 9.00 -29.36
CA SER A 90 8.06 10.20 -30.12
C SER A 90 9.06 11.36 -30.02
N LEU A 91 10.33 11.10 -29.67
CA LEU A 91 11.39 12.09 -29.83
C LEU A 91 11.57 12.44 -31.31
N SER A 92 11.65 13.74 -31.63
CA SER A 92 11.86 14.24 -32.97
C SER A 92 13.21 14.94 -33.07
N LEU A 93 13.89 14.76 -34.22
CA LEU A 93 15.06 15.54 -34.58
C LEU A 93 14.70 16.91 -35.21
N ASP A 94 13.42 17.17 -35.46
CA ASP A 94 12.91 18.41 -36.00
C ASP A 94 12.58 19.38 -34.86
N ILE A 95 13.33 20.48 -34.77
CA ILE A 95 13.15 21.52 -33.75
C ILE A 95 11.73 22.14 -33.75
N ASN A 96 11.01 22.06 -34.85
CA ASN A 96 9.66 22.59 -34.97
C ASN A 96 8.58 21.57 -34.52
N LYS A 97 8.99 20.38 -34.13
CA LYS A 97 8.11 19.32 -33.63
C LYS A 97 8.51 18.93 -32.20
N PRO A 98 8.17 19.75 -31.21
CA PRO A 98 8.49 19.40 -29.81
C PRO A 98 7.81 18.08 -29.41
N PRO A 99 8.36 17.35 -28.44
CA PRO A 99 7.73 16.13 -27.94
C PRO A 99 6.36 16.42 -27.32
N ARG A 100 5.49 15.44 -27.30
CA ARG A 100 4.24 15.51 -26.57
C ARG A 100 4.46 15.59 -25.06
N GLN A 101 3.50 16.14 -24.35
CA GLN A 101 3.50 16.09 -22.88
C GLN A 101 3.48 14.63 -22.41
N PRO A 102 4.34 14.26 -21.44
CA PRO A 102 4.32 12.90 -20.90
C PRO A 102 3.03 12.60 -20.11
N ASN A 103 2.62 11.34 -20.13
CA ASN A 103 1.50 10.89 -19.32
C ASN A 103 1.96 10.64 -17.87
N MET A 104 1.47 11.44 -16.94
CA MET A 104 1.84 11.38 -15.53
C MET A 104 0.94 10.49 -14.67
N LYS A 105 0.01 9.75 -15.28
CA LYS A 105 -1.01 8.98 -14.53
C LYS A 105 -0.40 7.98 -13.53
N THR A 106 0.76 7.42 -13.84
CA THR A 106 1.47 6.51 -12.92
C THR A 106 1.88 7.24 -11.63
N ILE A 107 2.33 8.49 -11.75
CA ILE A 107 2.68 9.32 -10.58
C ILE A 107 1.42 9.72 -9.81
N ASP A 108 0.37 10.12 -10.52
CA ASP A 108 -0.88 10.54 -9.89
C ASP A 108 -1.51 9.41 -9.07
N VAL A 109 -1.52 8.19 -9.61
CA VAL A 109 -2.07 7.03 -8.92
C VAL A 109 -1.13 6.55 -7.81
N ASN A 110 0.12 6.20 -8.17
CA ASN A 110 0.99 5.46 -7.26
C ASN A 110 1.53 6.33 -6.12
N LEU A 111 1.79 7.62 -6.36
CA LEU A 111 2.41 8.51 -5.39
C LEU A 111 1.39 9.50 -4.82
N THR A 112 0.78 10.34 -5.65
CA THR A 112 -0.16 11.37 -5.18
C THR A 112 -1.36 10.73 -4.49
N GLY A 113 -1.97 9.72 -5.10
CA GLY A 113 -3.10 9.00 -4.54
C GLY A 113 -2.76 8.27 -3.23
N THR A 114 -1.57 7.66 -3.15
CA THR A 114 -1.11 7.05 -1.89
C THR A 114 -0.91 8.11 -0.80
N TYR A 115 -0.37 9.28 -1.13
CA TYR A 115 -0.19 10.37 -0.18
C TYR A 115 -1.52 10.90 0.37
N TYR A 116 -2.54 11.01 -0.47
CA TYR A 116 -3.92 11.32 -0.04
C TYR A 116 -4.45 10.27 0.94
N GLY A 117 -4.27 9.00 0.59
CA GLY A 117 -4.68 7.88 1.45
C GLY A 117 -4.01 7.88 2.82
N ILE A 118 -2.71 8.21 2.91
CA ILE A 118 -2.00 8.34 4.19
C ILE A 118 -2.67 9.44 5.05
N LYS A 119 -2.96 10.60 4.47
CA LYS A 119 -3.57 11.72 5.19
C LYS A 119 -4.96 11.36 5.73
N LEU A 120 -5.78 10.73 4.90
CA LEU A 120 -7.13 10.30 5.28
C LEU A 120 -7.11 9.17 6.31
N ALA A 121 -6.26 8.15 6.11
CA ALA A 121 -6.10 7.07 7.07
C ALA A 121 -5.67 7.60 8.44
N ALA A 122 -4.67 8.48 8.49
CA ALA A 122 -4.21 9.07 9.73
C ALA A 122 -5.34 9.84 10.44
N HIS A 123 -6.16 10.60 9.71
CA HIS A 123 -7.30 11.31 10.28
C HIS A 123 -8.29 10.35 10.94
N TYR A 124 -8.80 9.36 10.20
CA TYR A 124 -9.84 8.46 10.71
C TYR A 124 -9.31 7.48 11.77
N MET A 125 -8.03 7.12 11.74
CA MET A 125 -7.41 6.27 12.77
C MET A 125 -7.27 6.98 14.12
N THR A 126 -7.17 8.30 14.15
CA THR A 126 -7.07 9.07 15.40
C THR A 126 -8.41 9.27 16.10
N ILE A 127 -9.52 8.93 15.47
CA ILE A 127 -10.86 9.11 16.06
C ILE A 127 -11.18 7.92 16.97
N PRO A 128 -11.28 8.11 18.29
CA PRO A 128 -11.73 7.07 19.21
C PRO A 128 -13.20 6.74 18.96
N SER A 129 -13.59 5.50 19.20
CA SER A 129 -14.97 5.06 19.10
C SER A 129 -15.25 3.96 20.13
N GLU A 130 -15.59 4.35 21.36
CA GLU A 130 -15.86 3.42 22.46
C GLU A 130 -16.95 2.41 22.12
N ASN A 131 -18.03 2.88 21.49
CA ASN A 131 -19.15 2.03 21.05
C ASN A 131 -18.73 0.96 20.03
N SER A 132 -17.60 1.16 19.33
CA SER A 132 -17.03 0.17 18.41
C SER A 132 -15.93 -0.68 19.04
N GLY A 133 -15.57 -0.40 20.30
CA GLY A 133 -14.48 -1.09 21.00
C GLY A 133 -13.09 -0.54 20.67
N LYS A 134 -12.99 0.68 20.11
CA LYS A 134 -11.74 1.40 19.85
C LYS A 134 -11.67 2.60 20.81
N ALA A 135 -11.21 2.36 22.01
CA ALA A 135 -11.17 3.40 23.06
C ALA A 135 -10.03 4.42 22.90
N LYS A 136 -8.98 4.08 22.15
CA LYS A 136 -7.80 4.93 21.96
C LYS A 136 -7.56 5.24 20.48
N PRO A 137 -6.96 6.41 20.16
CA PRO A 137 -6.42 6.69 18.83
C PRO A 137 -5.39 5.64 18.41
N GLY A 138 -5.23 5.44 17.12
CA GLY A 138 -4.16 4.61 16.57
C GLY A 138 -4.60 3.71 15.43
N GLY A 139 -3.61 3.16 14.75
CA GLY A 139 -3.81 2.24 13.63
C GLY A 139 -2.51 1.95 12.88
N LYS A 140 -2.60 1.11 11.88
CA LYS A 140 -1.44 0.76 11.06
C LYS A 140 -1.71 1.01 9.58
N ILE A 141 -0.78 1.70 8.94
CA ILE A 141 -0.80 2.00 7.51
C ILE A 141 0.33 1.21 6.86
N VAL A 142 0.02 0.46 5.81
CA VAL A 142 1.01 -0.26 5.03
C VAL A 142 0.92 0.17 3.57
N LEU A 143 2.05 0.61 3.02
CA LEU A 143 2.18 0.96 1.62
C LEU A 143 2.69 -0.25 0.83
N THR A 144 2.03 -0.59 -0.28
CA THR A 144 2.55 -1.58 -1.20
C THR A 144 3.51 -0.90 -2.19
N SER A 145 4.80 -0.96 -1.86
CA SER A 145 5.86 -0.58 -2.79
C SER A 145 6.11 -1.72 -3.80
N SER A 146 7.33 -2.09 -4.05
CA SER A 146 7.75 -3.15 -4.99
C SER A 146 9.23 -3.43 -4.80
N GLY A 147 9.73 -4.56 -5.30
CA GLY A 147 11.15 -4.73 -5.60
C GLY A 147 11.68 -3.61 -6.52
N GLY A 148 10.82 -3.07 -7.42
CA GLY A 148 11.10 -1.88 -8.23
C GLY A 148 11.23 -0.57 -7.45
N GLY A 149 10.94 -0.57 -6.14
CA GLY A 149 11.21 0.54 -5.22
C GLY A 149 12.56 0.42 -4.51
N ILE A 150 13.25 -0.70 -4.68
CA ILE A 150 14.58 -0.98 -4.12
C ILE A 150 15.60 -1.03 -5.27
N PHE A 151 15.26 -1.74 -6.33
CA PHE A 151 16.07 -1.91 -7.53
C PHE A 151 15.35 -1.30 -8.73
N PRO A 152 15.99 -0.46 -9.56
CA PRO A 152 15.31 0.18 -10.68
C PRO A 152 14.90 -0.84 -11.74
N ILE A 153 13.73 -0.67 -12.31
CA ILE A 153 13.25 -1.43 -13.47
C ILE A 153 13.41 -0.54 -14.71
N PRO A 154 14.39 -0.79 -15.59
CA PRO A 154 14.69 0.11 -16.71
C PRO A 154 13.49 0.36 -17.64
N ALA A 155 12.63 -0.65 -17.85
CA ALA A 155 11.44 -0.54 -18.68
C ALA A 155 10.29 0.25 -18.04
N LEU A 156 10.36 0.59 -16.73
CA LEU A 156 9.30 1.21 -15.96
C LEU A 156 9.83 2.36 -15.10
N PRO A 157 10.33 3.45 -15.71
CA PRO A 157 10.99 4.53 -14.95
C PRO A 157 10.05 5.29 -14.02
N GLN A 158 8.82 5.63 -14.44
CA GLN A 158 7.85 6.32 -13.57
C GLN A 158 7.41 5.39 -12.41
N TYR A 159 7.12 4.13 -12.70
CA TYR A 159 6.79 3.14 -11.69
C TYR A 159 7.91 3.02 -10.66
N SER A 160 9.16 2.80 -11.13
CA SER A 160 10.33 2.71 -10.25
C SER A 160 10.46 3.96 -9.38
N ALA A 161 10.37 5.15 -9.97
CA ALA A 161 10.43 6.40 -9.23
C ALA A 161 9.34 6.50 -8.15
N THR A 162 8.08 6.14 -8.48
CA THR A 162 6.99 6.18 -7.51
C THR A 162 7.20 5.16 -6.38
N LYS A 163 7.66 3.94 -6.69
CA LYS A 163 7.87 2.90 -5.69
C LYS A 163 9.06 3.20 -4.76
N HIS A 164 10.13 3.82 -5.27
CA HIS A 164 11.21 4.38 -4.43
C HIS A 164 10.68 5.51 -3.53
N ALA A 165 9.84 6.40 -4.07
CA ALA A 165 9.25 7.48 -3.30
C ALA A 165 8.40 6.97 -2.13
N LEU A 166 7.65 5.86 -2.28
CA LEU A 166 6.87 5.27 -1.19
C LEU A 166 7.76 4.81 -0.03
N ILE A 167 8.91 4.20 -0.32
CA ILE A 167 9.89 3.82 0.71
C ILE A 167 10.45 5.07 1.40
N GLY A 168 10.77 6.10 0.63
CA GLY A 168 11.19 7.40 1.16
C GLY A 168 10.15 8.04 2.07
N LEU A 169 8.87 7.99 1.69
CA LEU A 169 7.76 8.50 2.49
C LEU A 169 7.63 7.74 3.82
N VAL A 170 7.65 6.41 3.80
CA VAL A 170 7.59 5.59 5.02
C VAL A 170 8.70 5.99 6.01
N ARG A 171 9.93 6.08 5.52
CA ARG A 171 11.10 6.45 6.33
C ARG A 171 11.01 7.87 6.88
N ALA A 172 10.57 8.82 6.05
CA ALA A 172 10.45 10.23 6.44
C ALA A 172 9.30 10.45 7.44
N LEU A 173 8.15 9.81 7.22
CA LEU A 173 6.98 9.96 8.07
C LEU A 173 7.11 9.26 9.42
N ALA A 174 7.90 8.19 9.50
CA ALA A 174 8.07 7.39 10.73
C ALA A 174 8.49 8.24 11.93
N ALA A 175 9.41 9.20 11.74
CA ALA A 175 9.85 10.10 12.81
C ALA A 175 8.71 11.01 13.30
N GLY A 176 7.92 11.58 12.39
CA GLY A 176 6.78 12.43 12.71
C GLY A 176 5.64 11.68 13.40
N VAL A 177 5.37 10.46 12.93
CA VAL A 177 4.36 9.57 13.53
C VAL A 177 4.76 9.19 14.95
N SER A 178 6.02 8.84 15.20
CA SER A 178 6.54 8.49 16.52
C SER A 178 6.47 9.65 17.50
N ALA A 179 6.64 10.89 17.02
CA ALA A 179 6.53 12.09 17.84
C ALA A 179 5.07 12.52 18.08
N SER A 180 4.13 12.03 17.29
CA SER A 180 2.71 12.37 17.40
C SER A 180 2.03 11.53 18.48
N LYS A 181 0.96 12.08 19.11
CA LYS A 181 0.10 11.30 20.01
C LYS A 181 -0.94 10.46 19.23
N ALA A 182 -0.79 10.34 17.91
CA ALA A 182 -1.75 9.66 17.05
C ALA A 182 -1.69 8.13 17.17
N ASN A 183 -0.58 7.60 17.69
CA ASN A 183 -0.39 6.17 17.88
C ASN A 183 -0.55 5.36 16.57
N ILE A 184 0.04 5.86 15.49
CA ILE A 184 -0.02 5.27 14.15
C ILE A 184 1.35 4.63 13.84
N CYS A 185 1.34 3.47 13.17
CA CYS A 185 2.52 2.90 12.54
C CYS A 185 2.38 3.00 11.01
N ILE A 186 3.49 3.29 10.34
CA ILE A 186 3.54 3.33 8.87
C ILE A 186 4.74 2.51 8.38
N ASN A 187 4.48 1.55 7.48
CA ASN A 187 5.47 0.61 6.97
C ASN A 187 5.27 0.34 5.48
N ALA A 188 6.25 -0.27 4.83
CA ALA A 188 6.18 -0.67 3.43
C ALA A 188 6.38 -2.18 3.24
N VAL A 189 5.61 -2.75 2.32
CA VAL A 189 5.82 -4.08 1.75
C VAL A 189 6.29 -3.92 0.32
N CYS A 190 7.35 -4.63 -0.07
CA CYS A 190 7.97 -4.60 -1.39
C CYS A 190 7.87 -5.99 -2.02
N PRO A 191 6.78 -6.31 -2.74
CA PRO A 191 6.69 -7.56 -3.47
C PRO A 191 7.77 -7.61 -4.56
N ALA A 192 8.46 -8.76 -4.69
CA ALA A 192 9.21 -9.09 -5.88
C ALA A 192 8.24 -9.52 -7.01
N ILE A 193 8.60 -10.43 -7.86
CA ILE A 193 7.72 -10.87 -8.96
C ILE A 193 6.62 -11.78 -8.41
N VAL A 194 5.38 -11.32 -8.45
CA VAL A 194 4.20 -12.06 -8.01
C VAL A 194 3.27 -12.23 -9.21
N ASP A 195 2.79 -13.45 -9.43
CA ASP A 195 1.81 -13.73 -10.49
C ASP A 195 0.48 -13.01 -10.18
N THR A 196 0.27 -11.89 -10.83
CA THR A 196 -0.93 -11.06 -10.70
C THR A 196 -1.34 -10.50 -12.07
N ARG A 197 -2.59 -10.08 -12.19
CA ARG A 197 -3.09 -9.41 -13.40
C ARG A 197 -2.37 -8.09 -13.74
N GLY A 198 -1.56 -7.55 -12.83
CA GLY A 198 -0.78 -6.33 -13.05
C GLY A 198 0.49 -6.56 -13.86
N LEU A 199 0.91 -7.81 -14.06
CA LEU A 199 2.04 -8.13 -14.92
C LEU A 199 1.62 -8.14 -16.39
N PRO A 200 2.50 -7.71 -17.32
CA PRO A 200 2.26 -7.85 -18.75
C PRO A 200 1.93 -9.29 -19.13
N ALA A 201 0.93 -9.47 -20.01
CA ALA A 201 0.56 -10.79 -20.50
C ALA A 201 1.75 -11.51 -21.12
N GLY A 202 1.95 -12.79 -20.76
CA GLY A 202 3.05 -13.62 -21.24
C GLY A 202 4.41 -13.34 -20.56
N LEU A 203 4.51 -12.39 -19.61
CA LEU A 203 5.74 -12.17 -18.86
C LEU A 203 5.99 -13.30 -17.86
N VAL A 204 4.95 -13.72 -17.14
CA VAL A 204 5.04 -14.79 -16.14
C VAL A 204 5.53 -16.09 -16.77
N GLU A 205 5.08 -16.40 -17.99
CA GLU A 205 5.50 -17.60 -18.73
C GLU A 205 6.99 -17.63 -19.08
N LYS A 206 7.63 -16.45 -19.13
CA LYS A 206 9.07 -16.29 -19.42
C LYS A 206 9.95 -16.33 -18.17
N ILE A 207 9.33 -16.29 -16.99
CA ILE A 207 10.05 -16.27 -15.71
C ILE A 207 10.04 -17.68 -15.13
N PRO A 208 11.20 -18.23 -14.74
CA PRO A 208 11.25 -19.52 -14.06
C PRO A 208 10.36 -19.51 -12.82
N LEU A 209 9.54 -20.53 -12.63
CA LEU A 209 8.62 -20.66 -11.47
C LEU A 209 9.33 -20.47 -10.13
N ALA A 210 10.59 -20.90 -10.04
CA ALA A 210 11.42 -20.73 -8.86
C ALA A 210 11.74 -19.26 -8.51
N GLN A 211 11.49 -18.33 -9.43
CA GLN A 211 11.70 -16.89 -9.23
C GLN A 211 10.38 -16.14 -8.97
N ILE A 212 9.25 -16.83 -9.10
CA ILE A 212 7.93 -16.24 -8.79
C ILE A 212 7.71 -16.33 -7.29
N THR A 213 7.40 -15.18 -6.69
CA THR A 213 7.10 -15.09 -5.27
C THR A 213 5.67 -15.55 -5.01
N PRO A 214 5.46 -16.57 -4.17
CA PRO A 214 4.13 -16.99 -3.79
C PRO A 214 3.35 -15.88 -3.06
N MET A 215 2.05 -15.80 -3.29
CA MET A 215 1.17 -14.85 -2.61
C MET A 215 1.24 -15.00 -1.07
N SER A 216 1.45 -16.21 -0.57
CA SER A 216 1.63 -16.48 0.86
C SER A 216 2.83 -15.77 1.46
N THR A 217 3.94 -15.62 0.71
CA THR A 217 5.10 -14.84 1.16
C THR A 217 4.74 -13.35 1.30
N ILE A 218 3.96 -12.81 0.38
CA ILE A 218 3.50 -11.42 0.47
C ILE A 218 2.57 -11.22 1.67
N MET A 219 1.66 -12.16 1.96
CA MET A 219 0.82 -12.09 3.18
C MET A 219 1.67 -12.14 4.45
N ARG A 220 2.72 -12.96 4.50
CA ARG A 220 3.70 -12.95 5.60
C ARG A 220 4.41 -11.61 5.76
N CYS A 221 4.69 -10.88 4.67
CA CYS A 221 5.24 -9.53 4.75
C CYS A 221 4.26 -8.57 5.44
N PHE A 222 2.98 -8.60 5.07
CA PHE A 222 1.95 -7.79 5.73
C PHE A 222 1.83 -8.15 7.22
N ASP A 223 1.83 -9.43 7.57
CA ASP A 223 1.81 -9.88 8.96
C ASP A 223 3.05 -9.41 9.72
N ALA A 224 4.23 -9.48 9.12
CA ALA A 224 5.50 -9.09 9.74
C ALA A 224 5.57 -7.58 10.09
N VAL A 225 4.98 -6.70 9.25
CA VAL A 225 5.00 -5.25 9.48
C VAL A 225 3.77 -4.73 10.23
N ALA A 226 2.68 -5.50 10.30
CA ALA A 226 1.42 -5.05 10.88
C ALA A 226 0.88 -5.95 12.00
N ASN A 227 1.41 -7.15 12.22
CA ASN A 227 0.93 -8.12 13.22
C ASN A 227 -0.59 -8.32 13.13
N LEU A 228 -1.09 -8.62 11.94
CA LEU A 228 -2.53 -8.60 11.64
C LEU A 228 -3.34 -9.61 12.46
N ALA A 229 -2.73 -10.75 12.85
CA ALA A 229 -3.38 -11.75 13.69
C ALA A 229 -3.57 -11.31 15.13
N ASP A 230 -2.71 -10.41 15.63
CA ASP A 230 -2.65 -10.01 17.04
C ASP A 230 -3.55 -8.81 17.38
N PHE A 231 -4.44 -8.40 16.49
CA PHE A 231 -5.31 -7.22 16.70
C PHE A 231 -6.16 -7.26 17.97
N LYS A 232 -6.31 -8.44 18.58
CA LYS A 232 -7.01 -8.63 19.87
C LYS A 232 -6.18 -8.19 21.07
N ASP A 233 -4.86 -8.07 20.92
CA ASP A 233 -4.00 -7.53 21.95
C ASP A 233 -4.30 -6.02 22.11
N LYS A 234 -4.55 -5.60 23.35
CA LYS A 234 -4.79 -4.19 23.69
C LYS A 234 -3.61 -3.28 23.34
N LYS A 235 -2.41 -3.84 23.24
CA LYS A 235 -1.18 -3.15 22.85
C LYS A 235 -0.85 -3.27 21.36
N TRP A 236 -1.72 -3.86 20.55
CA TRP A 236 -1.44 -4.14 19.13
C TRP A 236 -0.89 -2.94 18.35
N VAL A 237 -1.39 -1.74 18.59
CA VAL A 237 -0.87 -0.52 17.96
C VAL A 237 0.42 -0.06 18.63
N GLU A 238 0.48 -0.10 19.98
CA GLU A 238 1.61 0.39 20.76
C GLU A 238 2.89 -0.45 20.56
N GLN A 239 2.76 -1.72 20.17
CA GLN A 239 3.88 -2.63 19.93
C GLN A 239 4.39 -2.62 18.49
N GLY A 240 3.81 -1.81 17.60
CA GLY A 240 4.17 -1.77 16.19
C GLY A 240 5.47 -1.01 15.95
N LYS A 241 6.37 -1.60 15.16
CA LYS A 241 7.48 -0.86 14.55
C LYS A 241 6.92 0.08 13.47
N THR A 242 7.62 1.19 13.24
CA THR A 242 7.28 2.15 12.19
C THR A 242 8.53 2.52 11.39
N GLY A 243 8.37 2.77 10.09
CA GLY A 243 9.49 3.07 9.20
C GLY A 243 10.14 1.84 8.58
N GLU A 244 9.58 0.65 8.83
CA GLU A 244 10.11 -0.61 8.31
C GLU A 244 9.76 -0.81 6.85
N THR A 245 10.67 -1.45 6.13
CA THR A 245 10.51 -1.87 4.74
C THR A 245 10.90 -3.33 4.63
N VAL A 246 9.96 -4.18 4.20
CA VAL A 246 10.19 -5.61 3.99
C VAL A 246 9.92 -6.01 2.55
N GLU A 247 10.86 -6.70 1.94
CA GLU A 247 10.71 -7.32 0.63
C GLU A 247 10.28 -8.76 0.79
N GLY A 248 9.26 -9.17 0.03
CA GLY A 248 8.88 -10.56 -0.14
C GLY A 248 9.48 -11.08 -1.44
N ASN A 249 10.49 -11.95 -1.35
CA ASN A 249 11.20 -12.48 -2.52
C ASN A 249 11.25 -14.00 -2.43
N VAL A 250 10.56 -14.66 -3.35
CA VAL A 250 10.35 -16.11 -3.38
C VAL A 250 9.79 -16.59 -2.02
N GLN A 251 10.59 -17.20 -1.17
CA GLN A 251 10.17 -17.70 0.15
C GLN A 251 10.67 -16.82 1.31
N GLU A 252 11.46 -15.79 1.04
CA GLU A 252 12.19 -15.02 2.03
C GLU A 252 11.51 -13.66 2.30
N LEU A 253 11.69 -13.18 3.52
CA LEU A 253 11.40 -11.82 3.95
C LEU A 253 12.72 -11.11 4.17
N ILE A 254 13.02 -10.13 3.32
CA ILE A 254 14.27 -9.37 3.35
C ILE A 254 13.99 -7.97 3.88
N TRP A 255 14.65 -7.59 4.98
CA TRP A 255 14.47 -6.28 5.61
C TRP A 255 15.43 -5.26 5.04
N HIS A 256 14.91 -4.11 4.57
CA HIS A 256 15.68 -3.01 4.02
C HIS A 256 15.75 -1.86 5.02
N HIS A 257 16.83 -1.83 5.80
CA HIS A 257 17.04 -0.81 6.82
C HIS A 257 17.30 0.58 6.23
N VAL A 258 17.02 1.61 7.04
CA VAL A 258 17.34 3.00 6.65
C VAL A 258 18.86 3.15 6.53
N PRO A 259 19.38 3.69 5.42
CA PRO A 259 20.80 3.98 5.31
C PRO A 259 21.24 4.95 6.40
N GLN A 260 22.35 4.62 7.10
CA GLN A 260 22.91 5.50 8.10
C GLN A 260 23.70 6.62 7.41
N ARG A 261 23.54 7.86 7.90
CA ARG A 261 24.40 8.95 7.44
C ARG A 261 25.83 8.66 7.87
N PRO A 262 26.86 8.86 7.00
CA PRO A 262 28.24 8.83 7.42
C PRO A 262 28.44 9.80 8.61
N LYS A 263 29.19 9.38 9.62
CA LYS A 263 29.67 10.30 10.66
C LYS A 263 30.61 11.28 9.97
N VAL A 264 30.24 12.55 9.92
CA VAL A 264 31.18 13.61 9.52
C VAL A 264 32.05 13.83 10.76
N GLU A 265 33.31 13.43 10.67
CA GLU A 265 34.30 13.81 11.67
C GLU A 265 34.49 15.32 11.55
N GLY A 266 34.11 16.07 12.58
CA GLY A 266 34.31 17.51 12.70
C GLY A 266 35.74 17.89 13.05
#